data_0e1b77cfb6b092dda96a9f17297f7817
#
_entry.id   0e1b77cfb6b092dda96a9f17297f7817
#
_cell.length_a   1.000
_cell.length_b   1.000
_cell.length_c   1.000
_cell.angle_alpha   90.00
_cell.angle_beta   90.00
_cell.angle_gamma   90.00
#
_symmetry.space_group_name_H-M   'P 1'
#
loop_
_entity.id
_entity.type
_entity.pdbx_description
1 polymer ?
#
loop_
_entity_poly.entity_id
_entity_poly.type
_entity_poly.pdbx_seq_one_letter_code
_entity_poly.pdbx_strand_id
1 'polypeptide(L)'
;TKRRMHLQPRIGLLLKELRKAPSVLRLSYLADVENEGLVEKRLKALKRLRVVTLAEVQKIDGKAGDYSVALKIKPRYVNENCTACGACAEAVSAEIPNPHNYGLNNMKAAYLPHAMAYPQRYVLDPSIIGTPDADKAKAACKYDAIDLGMKEENITLKVGAIVWATGWRPYDAAKIQPYGYGRFKNVVTSVEFERMLDPFGPTGGKLVRPSDGKEARNVAFIQC
;
A
#
# COMPACT_ATOMS: atom_id res chain seq x y z
N THR A 1 4.68 -5.13 -30.47
CA THR A 1 5.62 -4.00 -30.50
C THR A 1 5.79 -3.51 -29.05
N LYS A 2 6.89 -3.93 -28.39
CA LYS A 2 7.21 -3.54 -27.01
C LYS A 2 7.60 -2.06 -26.98
N ARG A 3 6.74 -1.19 -26.48
CA ARG A 3 7.13 0.16 -26.03
C ARG A 3 7.90 0.01 -24.71
N ARG A 4 9.23 -0.04 -24.75
CA ARG A 4 10.07 0.23 -23.59
C ARG A 4 9.88 1.70 -23.22
N MET A 5 9.19 1.97 -22.13
CA MET A 5 9.21 3.31 -21.55
C MET A 5 10.58 3.55 -20.91
N HIS A 6 11.33 4.50 -21.45
CA HIS A 6 12.61 4.95 -20.88
C HIS A 6 12.37 5.75 -19.57
N LEU A 7 12.11 5.05 -18.47
CA LEU A 7 11.97 5.66 -17.14
C LEU A 7 13.33 5.90 -16.43
N GLN A 8 14.39 5.25 -16.89
CA GLN A 8 15.73 5.35 -16.26
C GLN A 8 16.33 6.77 -16.15
N PRO A 9 16.22 7.66 -17.16
CA PRO A 9 16.77 9.01 -17.03
C PRO A 9 16.09 9.86 -15.96
N ARG A 10 14.77 9.68 -15.79
CA ARG A 10 13.98 10.47 -14.83
C ARG A 10 14.26 10.09 -13.38
N ILE A 11 14.46 8.81 -13.09
CA ILE A 11 14.84 8.33 -11.74
C ILE A 11 16.26 8.79 -11.40
N GLY A 12 17.20 8.74 -12.36
CA GLY A 12 18.55 9.26 -12.17
C GLY A 12 18.58 10.75 -11.90
N LEU A 13 17.74 11.54 -12.56
CA LEU A 13 17.61 12.97 -12.35
C LEU A 13 16.99 13.28 -10.98
N LEU A 14 15.93 12.59 -10.60
CA LEU A 14 15.28 12.73 -9.29
C LEU A 14 16.26 12.43 -8.14
N LEU A 15 17.05 11.36 -8.25
CA LEU A 15 18.06 11.01 -7.25
C LEU A 15 19.20 12.03 -7.20
N LYS A 16 19.55 12.67 -8.32
CA LYS A 16 20.55 13.72 -8.37
C LYS A 16 20.08 15.00 -7.68
N GLU A 17 18.82 15.37 -7.88
CA GLU A 17 18.21 16.52 -7.19
C GLU A 17 17.98 16.28 -5.69
N LEU A 18 17.59 15.04 -5.31
CA LEU A 18 17.46 14.63 -3.91
C LEU A 18 18.78 14.72 -3.13
N ARG A 19 19.94 14.56 -3.79
CA ARG A 19 21.26 14.73 -3.17
C ARG A 19 21.53 16.19 -2.75
N LYS A 20 20.89 17.16 -3.39
CA LYS A 20 21.04 18.58 -3.11
C LYS A 20 20.04 19.09 -2.06
N ALA A 21 18.95 18.38 -1.84
CA ALA A 21 17.93 18.77 -0.87
C ALA A 21 18.37 18.48 0.58
N PRO A 22 18.20 19.40 1.53
CA PRO A 22 18.62 19.21 2.93
C PRO A 22 17.83 18.10 3.65
N SER A 23 16.57 17.90 3.33
CA SER A 23 15.75 16.77 3.80
C SER A 23 14.54 16.60 2.89
N VAL A 24 14.28 15.36 2.47
CA VAL A 24 13.09 15.02 1.69
C VAL A 24 12.36 13.89 2.38
N LEU A 25 11.10 14.13 2.74
CA LEU A 25 10.18 13.10 3.18
C LEU A 25 9.40 12.60 1.97
N ARG A 26 9.52 11.34 1.66
CA ARG A 26 8.73 10.69 0.63
C ARG A 26 7.74 9.73 1.28
N LEU A 27 6.47 10.10 1.27
CA LEU A 27 5.35 9.20 1.47
C LEU A 27 5.03 8.63 0.10
N SER A 28 5.56 7.47 -0.25
CA SER A 28 5.29 6.93 -1.57
C SER A 28 5.24 5.42 -1.57
N TYR A 29 4.28 4.96 -2.31
CA TYR A 29 4.18 3.66 -2.89
C TYR A 29 5.08 3.68 -4.14
N LEU A 30 6.15 2.91 -4.14
CA LEU A 30 6.94 2.68 -5.36
C LEU A 30 6.41 1.39 -5.98
N ALA A 31 5.40 1.53 -6.85
CA ALA A 31 5.02 0.47 -7.77
C ALA A 31 5.93 0.55 -9.02
N ASP A 32 6.32 -0.59 -9.55
CA ASP A 32 6.97 -0.80 -10.84
C ASP A 32 8.41 -0.29 -10.99
N VAL A 33 9.37 -0.95 -10.36
CA VAL A 33 10.78 -0.85 -10.79
C VAL A 33 11.39 -2.24 -10.89
N GLU A 34 11.73 -2.67 -12.10
CA GLU A 34 12.35 -3.98 -12.43
C GLU A 34 13.71 -4.26 -11.76
N ASN A 35 14.19 -3.40 -10.85
CA ASN A 35 15.48 -3.53 -10.16
C ASN A 35 15.43 -3.08 -8.69
N GLU A 36 14.55 -3.69 -7.92
CA GLU A 36 14.25 -3.34 -6.53
C GLU A 36 15.45 -3.38 -5.60
N GLY A 37 16.26 -4.39 -5.66
CA GLY A 37 17.46 -4.50 -4.81
C GLY A 37 18.45 -3.35 -5.00
N LEU A 38 18.48 -2.73 -6.18
CA LEU A 38 19.32 -1.58 -6.48
C LEU A 38 18.72 -0.28 -5.92
N VAL A 39 17.40 -0.11 -6.02
CA VAL A 39 16.70 1.06 -5.49
C VAL A 39 16.77 1.04 -3.96
N GLU A 40 16.50 -0.09 -3.33
CA GLU A 40 16.59 -0.24 -1.88
C GLU A 40 18.01 0.03 -1.35
N LYS A 41 19.04 -0.55 -1.99
CA LYS A 41 20.45 -0.26 -1.67
C LYS A 41 20.78 1.23 -1.81
N ARG A 42 20.30 1.88 -2.87
CA ARG A 42 20.51 3.32 -3.09
C ARG A 42 19.76 4.17 -2.08
N LEU A 43 18.52 3.81 -1.73
CA LEU A 43 17.75 4.53 -0.71
C LEU A 43 18.40 4.38 0.67
N LYS A 44 18.84 3.18 1.06
CA LYS A 44 19.59 2.95 2.31
C LYS A 44 20.93 3.69 2.35
N ALA A 45 21.60 3.83 1.20
CA ALA A 45 22.85 4.60 1.09
C ALA A 45 22.65 6.12 1.20
N LEU A 46 21.44 6.62 0.98
CA LEU A 46 21.09 8.03 1.14
C LEU A 46 20.79 8.33 2.61
N LYS A 47 21.81 8.56 3.44
CA LYS A 47 21.69 8.90 4.87
C LYS A 47 20.74 10.09 5.16
N ARG A 48 20.32 10.83 4.14
CA ARG A 48 19.42 12.00 4.22
C ARG A 48 17.96 11.67 3.86
N LEU A 49 17.66 10.44 3.44
CA LEU A 49 16.31 10.03 3.10
C LEU A 49 15.70 9.24 4.27
N ARG A 50 14.56 9.70 4.76
CA ARG A 50 13.71 8.96 5.69
C ARG A 50 12.42 8.59 4.99
N VAL A 51 12.11 7.30 4.92
CA VAL A 51 10.83 6.79 4.44
C VAL A 51 9.98 6.41 5.63
N VAL A 52 8.79 6.98 5.72
CA VAL A 52 7.82 6.68 6.78
C VAL A 52 6.59 6.08 6.10
N THR A 53 6.19 4.89 6.53
CA THR A 53 5.02 4.17 6.01
C THR A 53 3.95 4.02 7.08
N LEU A 54 2.71 3.68 6.70
CA LEU A 54 1.55 3.68 7.59
C LEU A 54 1.31 5.03 8.29
N ALA A 55 1.72 6.11 7.63
CA ALA A 55 1.68 7.46 8.17
C ALA A 55 0.58 8.29 7.51
N GLU A 56 -0.10 9.08 8.31
CA GLU A 56 -1.14 10.02 7.89
C GLU A 56 -0.72 11.44 8.27
N VAL A 57 -0.85 12.37 7.32
CA VAL A 57 -0.67 13.80 7.60
C VAL A 57 -1.89 14.29 8.37
N GLN A 58 -1.67 14.74 9.60
CA GLN A 58 -2.74 15.24 10.47
C GLN A 58 -2.93 16.75 10.32
N LYS A 59 -1.80 17.49 10.26
CA LYS A 59 -1.83 18.94 10.20
C LYS A 59 -0.57 19.48 9.49
N ILE A 60 -0.75 20.59 8.80
CA ILE A 60 0.33 21.35 8.19
C ILE A 60 0.16 22.79 8.63
N ASP A 61 1.18 23.35 9.25
CA ASP A 61 1.24 24.75 9.66
C ASP A 61 2.49 25.41 9.04
N GLY A 62 2.49 26.74 8.97
CA GLY A 62 3.63 27.50 8.51
C GLY A 62 3.51 28.05 7.08
N LYS A 63 4.62 28.36 6.46
CA LYS A 63 4.72 28.97 5.13
C LYS A 63 5.89 28.37 4.35
N ALA A 64 5.98 28.71 3.08
CA ALA A 64 7.10 28.29 2.23
C ALA A 64 8.46 28.62 2.90
N GLY A 65 9.32 27.62 2.97
CA GLY A 65 10.60 27.68 3.66
C GLY A 65 10.57 27.23 5.13
N ASP A 66 9.39 27.22 5.80
CA ASP A 66 9.26 26.84 7.22
C ASP A 66 7.88 26.23 7.49
N TYR A 67 7.69 24.98 7.05
CA TYR A 67 6.50 24.21 7.38
C TYR A 67 6.72 23.32 8.60
N SER A 68 5.66 23.15 9.37
CA SER A 68 5.55 22.16 10.45
C SER A 68 4.49 21.14 10.07
N VAL A 69 4.89 19.89 9.86
CA VAL A 69 4.00 18.81 9.42
C VAL A 69 3.85 17.79 10.54
N ALA A 70 2.64 17.69 11.08
CA ALA A 70 2.29 16.66 12.06
C ALA A 70 1.86 15.38 11.36
N LEU A 71 2.50 14.27 11.68
CA LEU A 71 2.22 12.94 11.15
C LEU A 71 1.81 12.01 12.29
N LYS A 72 0.81 11.20 12.02
CA LYS A 72 0.40 10.06 12.83
C LYS A 72 0.87 8.77 12.15
N ILE A 73 1.66 7.96 12.83
CA ILE A 73 2.17 6.69 12.34
C ILE A 73 1.42 5.57 13.04
N LYS A 74 0.75 4.74 12.26
CA LYS A 74 0.02 3.56 12.78
C LYS A 74 1.00 2.41 13.06
N PRO A 75 0.76 1.62 14.10
CA PRO A 75 1.61 0.48 14.40
C PRO A 75 1.53 -0.57 13.31
N ARG A 76 2.66 -1.12 12.95
CA ARG A 76 2.79 -2.25 12.01
C ARG A 76 2.69 -3.59 12.74
N TYR A 77 2.99 -3.59 14.05
CA TYR A 77 3.18 -4.77 14.91
C TYR A 77 4.28 -5.72 14.43
N VAL A 78 5.12 -5.27 13.53
CA VAL A 78 6.27 -6.02 12.99
C VAL A 78 7.47 -5.08 12.89
N ASN A 79 8.57 -5.41 13.60
CA ASN A 79 9.79 -4.63 13.66
C ASN A 79 10.76 -4.92 12.50
N GLU A 80 11.97 -4.36 12.55
CA GLU A 80 13.00 -4.48 11.49
C GLU A 80 13.63 -5.87 11.37
N ASN A 81 13.44 -6.76 12.31
CA ASN A 81 13.95 -8.12 12.23
C ASN A 81 13.16 -8.99 11.24
N CYS A 82 12.05 -8.47 10.69
CA CYS A 82 11.23 -9.21 9.74
C CYS A 82 11.98 -9.45 8.42
N THR A 83 12.06 -10.72 8.03
CA THR A 83 12.67 -11.18 6.77
C THR A 83 11.66 -11.44 5.66
N ALA A 84 10.39 -11.08 5.88
CA ALA A 84 9.28 -11.35 4.95
C ALA A 84 9.08 -12.84 4.60
N CYS A 85 9.41 -13.75 5.52
CA CYS A 85 9.36 -15.21 5.28
C CYS A 85 7.94 -15.80 5.14
N GLY A 86 6.88 -15.07 5.56
CA GLY A 86 5.49 -15.52 5.42
C GLY A 86 4.92 -16.35 6.57
N ALA A 87 5.75 -16.88 7.48
CA ALA A 87 5.30 -17.79 8.55
C ALA A 87 4.15 -17.22 9.41
N CYS A 88 4.14 -15.92 9.69
CA CYS A 88 3.05 -15.28 10.42
C CYS A 88 1.73 -15.29 9.65
N ALA A 89 1.75 -15.13 8.31
CA ALA A 89 0.56 -15.18 7.48
C ALA A 89 -0.02 -16.60 7.40
N GLU A 90 0.84 -17.62 7.36
CA GLU A 90 0.42 -19.02 7.37
C GLU A 90 -0.22 -19.40 8.71
N ALA A 91 0.28 -18.87 9.83
CA ALA A 91 -0.22 -19.17 11.16
C ALA A 91 -1.55 -18.50 11.50
N VAL A 92 -1.88 -17.37 10.83
CA VAL A 92 -3.12 -16.61 11.07
C VAL A 92 -4.26 -17.19 10.26
N SER A 93 -5.39 -17.46 10.93
CA SER A 93 -6.62 -17.91 10.28
C SER A 93 -7.52 -16.76 9.86
N ALA A 94 -7.52 -15.66 10.59
CA ALA A 94 -8.34 -14.48 10.34
C ALA A 94 -8.07 -13.86 8.95
N GLU A 95 -9.14 -13.45 8.30
CA GLU A 95 -9.11 -12.78 7.00
C GLU A 95 -9.79 -11.43 7.09
N ILE A 96 -9.31 -10.50 6.29
CA ILE A 96 -9.86 -9.15 6.15
C ILE A 96 -10.17 -8.86 4.68
N PRO A 97 -11.13 -7.99 4.36
CA PRO A 97 -11.31 -7.52 3.00
C PRO A 97 -10.02 -6.92 2.46
N ASN A 98 -9.60 -7.32 1.26
CA ASN A 98 -8.36 -6.85 0.66
C ASN A 98 -8.53 -5.42 0.13
N PRO A 99 -7.91 -4.40 0.78
CA PRO A 99 -8.05 -3.02 0.35
C PRO A 99 -7.35 -2.73 -0.98
N HIS A 100 -6.36 -3.53 -1.36
CA HIS A 100 -5.65 -3.40 -2.64
C HIS A 100 -6.47 -3.90 -3.83
N ASN A 101 -7.48 -4.76 -3.55
CA ASN A 101 -8.43 -5.27 -4.52
C ASN A 101 -9.84 -4.71 -4.29
N TYR A 102 -9.96 -3.57 -3.61
CA TYR A 102 -11.25 -2.91 -3.34
C TYR A 102 -12.30 -3.81 -2.65
N GLY A 103 -11.83 -4.79 -1.86
CA GLY A 103 -12.71 -5.74 -1.17
C GLY A 103 -13.28 -6.85 -2.07
N LEU A 104 -12.83 -6.99 -3.32
CA LEU A 104 -13.27 -8.05 -4.24
C LEU A 104 -12.86 -9.44 -3.79
N ASN A 105 -11.86 -9.55 -2.92
CA ASN A 105 -11.47 -10.78 -2.24
C ASN A 105 -10.99 -10.48 -0.83
N ASN A 106 -10.80 -11.52 -0.03
CA ASN A 106 -10.16 -11.43 1.27
C ASN A 106 -8.66 -11.69 1.18
N MET A 107 -7.94 -11.23 2.19
CA MET A 107 -6.53 -11.56 2.43
C MET A 107 -6.34 -11.90 3.91
N LYS A 108 -5.23 -12.56 4.25
CA LYS A 108 -4.87 -12.83 5.65
C LYS A 108 -4.68 -11.54 6.43
N ALA A 109 -5.09 -11.53 7.69
CA ALA A 109 -4.90 -10.39 8.59
C ALA A 109 -3.43 -10.17 8.99
N ALA A 110 -2.53 -11.12 8.70
CA ALA A 110 -1.09 -10.90 8.66
C ALA A 110 -0.65 -10.92 7.21
N TYR A 111 -0.22 -9.79 6.66
CA TYR A 111 0.00 -9.63 5.22
C TYR A 111 1.23 -8.82 4.87
N LEU A 112 1.77 -9.08 3.69
CA LEU A 112 2.64 -8.18 2.96
C LEU A 112 1.79 -7.49 1.88
N PRO A 113 1.77 -6.15 1.79
CA PRO A 113 0.89 -5.45 0.85
C PRO A 113 1.04 -5.94 -0.60
N HIS A 114 2.26 -6.18 -1.04
CA HIS A 114 2.64 -6.85 -2.29
C HIS A 114 4.10 -7.30 -2.21
N ALA A 115 4.53 -8.17 -3.11
CA ALA A 115 5.90 -8.74 -3.10
C ALA A 115 7.02 -7.68 -3.12
N MET A 116 6.72 -6.50 -3.64
CA MET A 116 7.64 -5.36 -3.82
C MET A 116 7.42 -4.23 -2.80
N ALA A 117 6.74 -4.51 -1.69
CA ALA A 117 6.46 -3.51 -0.65
C ALA A 117 7.75 -2.96 -0.01
N TYR A 118 7.80 -1.66 0.22
CA TYR A 118 8.87 -1.03 1.00
C TYR A 118 8.29 -0.45 2.32
N PRO A 119 8.89 -0.74 3.48
CA PRO A 119 9.87 -1.80 3.71
C PRO A 119 9.26 -3.19 3.45
N GLN A 120 10.08 -4.16 3.03
CA GLN A 120 9.65 -5.53 2.80
C GLN A 120 9.41 -6.24 4.14
N ARG A 121 8.36 -5.84 4.83
CA ARG A 121 7.95 -6.32 6.14
C ARG A 121 6.45 -6.58 6.17
N TYR A 122 6.06 -7.64 6.83
CA TYR A 122 4.66 -7.93 7.09
C TYR A 122 3.99 -6.83 7.93
N VAL A 123 2.69 -6.83 7.90
CA VAL A 123 1.81 -6.00 8.74
C VAL A 123 0.83 -6.95 9.41
N LEU A 124 0.59 -6.78 10.70
CA LEU A 124 -0.57 -7.39 11.35
C LEU A 124 -1.70 -6.36 11.38
N ASP A 125 -2.87 -6.79 10.92
CA ASP A 125 -4.05 -5.95 10.99
C ASP A 125 -4.45 -5.69 12.46
N PRO A 126 -4.82 -4.47 12.82
CA PRO A 126 -5.25 -4.16 14.19
C PRO A 126 -6.40 -5.02 14.70
N SER A 127 -7.24 -5.55 13.83
CA SER A 127 -8.39 -6.39 14.20
C SER A 127 -8.02 -7.70 14.91
N ILE A 128 -6.80 -8.21 14.68
CA ILE A 128 -6.35 -9.44 15.33
C ILE A 128 -5.57 -9.21 16.63
N ILE A 129 -5.23 -7.96 16.94
CA ILE A 129 -4.47 -7.65 18.16
C ILE A 129 -5.32 -7.97 19.40
N GLY A 130 -4.74 -8.73 20.33
CA GLY A 130 -5.47 -9.23 21.49
C GLY A 130 -6.31 -10.50 21.23
N THR A 131 -6.19 -11.10 20.04
CA THR A 131 -6.84 -12.38 19.71
C THR A 131 -5.81 -13.51 19.66
N PRO A 132 -6.26 -14.79 19.74
CA PRO A 132 -5.36 -15.95 19.60
C PRO A 132 -4.55 -15.96 18.30
N ASP A 133 -5.03 -15.34 17.23
CA ASP A 133 -4.33 -15.26 15.94
C ASP A 133 -3.07 -14.37 16.02
N ALA A 134 -3.09 -13.31 16.81
CA ALA A 134 -1.89 -12.51 17.07
C ALA A 134 -0.82 -13.31 17.80
N ASP A 135 -1.23 -14.12 18.78
CA ASP A 135 -0.31 -14.98 19.54
C ASP A 135 0.27 -16.07 18.65
N LYS A 136 -0.54 -16.70 17.78
CA LYS A 136 -0.06 -17.66 16.78
C LYS A 136 0.96 -17.04 15.84
N ALA A 137 0.68 -15.82 15.32
CA ALA A 137 1.60 -15.10 14.47
C ALA A 137 2.94 -14.86 15.18
N LYS A 138 2.89 -14.45 16.46
CA LYS A 138 4.08 -14.21 17.28
C LYS A 138 4.87 -15.50 17.50
N ALA A 139 4.19 -16.59 17.85
CA ALA A 139 4.81 -17.90 18.08
C ALA A 139 5.47 -18.47 16.81
N ALA A 140 4.89 -18.23 15.64
CA ALA A 140 5.42 -18.67 14.35
C ALA A 140 6.65 -17.87 13.89
N CYS A 141 6.91 -16.70 14.48
CA CYS A 141 7.98 -15.81 14.06
C CYS A 141 9.32 -16.21 14.67
N LYS A 142 10.19 -16.86 13.90
CA LYS A 142 11.53 -17.29 14.32
C LYS A 142 12.53 -16.14 14.53
N TYR A 143 12.20 -14.94 14.07
CA TYR A 143 13.11 -13.78 14.09
C TYR A 143 12.75 -12.76 15.17
N ASP A 144 11.81 -13.09 16.06
CA ASP A 144 11.30 -12.16 17.08
C ASP A 144 10.90 -10.78 16.48
N ALA A 145 10.30 -10.84 15.29
CA ALA A 145 9.94 -9.63 14.57
C ALA A 145 8.55 -9.09 14.95
N ILE A 146 7.73 -9.88 15.68
CA ILE A 146 6.37 -9.46 16.02
C ILE A 146 6.34 -8.82 17.40
N ASP A 147 5.99 -7.54 17.43
CA ASP A 147 5.83 -6.74 18.63
C ASP A 147 4.38 -6.24 18.75
N LEU A 148 3.57 -6.97 19.53
CA LEU A 148 2.18 -6.65 19.78
C LEU A 148 2.00 -5.42 20.70
N GLY A 149 3.08 -4.95 21.33
CA GLY A 149 3.08 -3.75 22.17
C GLY A 149 3.27 -2.44 21.42
N MET A 150 3.49 -2.46 20.11
CA MET A 150 3.62 -1.25 19.31
C MET A 150 2.39 -0.36 19.43
N LYS A 151 2.64 0.95 19.56
CA LYS A 151 1.58 1.96 19.67
C LYS A 151 1.67 2.94 18.50
N GLU A 152 0.61 3.72 18.33
CA GLU A 152 0.62 4.87 17.44
C GLU A 152 1.69 5.87 17.89
N GLU A 153 2.41 6.42 16.93
CA GLU A 153 3.41 7.46 17.14
C GLU A 153 2.98 8.75 16.43
N ASN A 154 3.08 9.87 17.14
CA ASN A 154 2.87 11.19 16.55
C ASN A 154 4.21 11.90 16.46
N ILE A 155 4.60 12.29 15.25
CA ILE A 155 5.83 13.03 14.99
C ILE A 155 5.53 14.36 14.31
N THR A 156 6.36 15.35 14.58
CA THR A 156 6.30 16.64 13.87
C THR A 156 7.60 16.86 13.13
N LEU A 157 7.49 17.16 11.84
CA LEU A 157 8.62 17.41 10.97
C LEU A 157 8.68 18.89 10.59
N LYS A 158 9.87 19.47 10.65
CA LYS A 158 10.17 20.79 10.08
C LYS A 158 10.72 20.60 8.68
N VAL A 159 10.06 21.18 7.67
CA VAL A 159 10.43 21.04 6.26
C VAL A 159 10.31 22.37 5.52
N GLY A 160 11.22 22.63 4.59
CA GLY A 160 11.19 23.86 3.77
C GLY A 160 10.16 23.81 2.65
N ALA A 161 9.84 22.63 2.14
CA ALA A 161 8.87 22.43 1.06
C ALA A 161 8.13 21.10 1.20
N ILE A 162 6.92 21.06 0.66
CA ILE A 162 6.08 19.85 0.60
C ILE A 162 5.77 19.56 -0.86
N VAL A 163 6.01 18.32 -1.29
CA VAL A 163 5.63 17.82 -2.61
C VAL A 163 4.54 16.78 -2.45
N TRP A 164 3.36 17.08 -2.98
CA TRP A 164 2.24 16.16 -3.01
C TRP A 164 2.35 15.24 -4.23
N ALA A 165 2.46 13.94 -3.98
CA ALA A 165 2.52 12.91 -5.01
C ALA A 165 1.65 11.72 -4.57
N THR A 166 0.39 12.01 -4.21
CA THR A 166 -0.54 11.10 -3.54
C THR A 166 -1.33 10.20 -4.49
N GLY A 167 -1.09 10.31 -5.80
CA GLY A 167 -1.90 9.65 -6.80
C GLY A 167 -3.30 10.25 -6.89
N TRP A 168 -4.29 9.43 -7.15
CA TRP A 168 -5.69 9.84 -7.29
C TRP A 168 -6.60 8.92 -6.47
N ARG A 169 -7.80 9.38 -6.19
CA ARG A 169 -8.85 8.60 -5.54
C ARG A 169 -10.00 8.43 -6.54
N PRO A 170 -10.50 7.20 -6.74
CA PRO A 170 -11.70 6.99 -7.55
C PRO A 170 -12.88 7.80 -7.01
N TYR A 171 -13.72 8.28 -7.91
CA TYR A 171 -14.98 8.87 -7.50
C TYR A 171 -15.84 7.81 -6.79
N ASP A 172 -16.52 8.22 -5.74
CA ASP A 172 -17.45 7.34 -5.03
C ASP A 172 -18.70 7.09 -5.90
N ALA A 173 -18.69 5.97 -6.63
CA ALA A 173 -19.75 5.61 -7.56
C ALA A 173 -21.11 5.37 -6.87
N ALA A 174 -21.14 5.13 -5.55
CA ALA A 174 -22.39 5.00 -4.80
C ALA A 174 -23.21 6.29 -4.78
N LYS A 175 -22.58 7.44 -5.01
CA LYS A 175 -23.24 8.73 -5.13
C LYS A 175 -24.04 8.89 -6.42
N ILE A 176 -23.78 8.06 -7.45
CA ILE A 176 -24.52 8.05 -8.69
C ILE A 176 -25.56 6.92 -8.64
N GLN A 177 -26.62 7.16 -7.88
CA GLN A 177 -27.64 6.15 -7.59
C GLN A 177 -28.29 5.47 -8.81
N PRO A 178 -28.55 6.15 -9.95
CA PRO A 178 -29.14 5.50 -11.13
C PRO A 178 -28.35 4.30 -11.64
N TYR A 179 -27.02 4.30 -11.50
CA TYR A 179 -26.18 3.19 -11.98
C TYR A 179 -26.19 1.97 -11.04
N GLY A 180 -26.63 2.15 -9.82
CA GLY A 180 -26.84 1.06 -8.86
C GLY A 180 -25.59 0.41 -8.30
N TYR A 181 -24.43 1.10 -8.33
CA TYR A 181 -23.21 0.65 -7.65
C TYR A 181 -23.47 0.48 -6.14
N GLY A 182 -22.96 -0.62 -5.57
CA GLY A 182 -23.22 -1.01 -4.17
C GLY A 182 -24.60 -1.65 -3.96
N ARG A 183 -25.55 -1.50 -4.91
CA ARG A 183 -26.88 -2.11 -4.87
C ARG A 183 -26.95 -3.40 -5.71
N PHE A 184 -26.34 -3.38 -6.90
CA PHE A 184 -26.26 -4.54 -7.78
C PHE A 184 -24.82 -5.06 -7.81
N LYS A 185 -24.62 -6.33 -7.43
CA LYS A 185 -23.28 -6.94 -7.30
C LYS A 185 -22.43 -6.91 -8.57
N ASN A 186 -23.06 -6.92 -9.75
CA ASN A 186 -22.36 -6.90 -11.03
C ASN A 186 -22.13 -5.50 -11.60
N VAL A 187 -22.46 -4.46 -10.86
CA VAL A 187 -22.07 -3.09 -11.18
C VAL A 187 -20.78 -2.80 -10.43
N VAL A 188 -19.72 -2.63 -11.18
CA VAL A 188 -18.37 -2.40 -10.67
C VAL A 188 -17.80 -1.11 -11.24
N THR A 189 -16.86 -0.50 -10.55
CA THR A 189 -16.11 0.63 -11.08
C THR A 189 -15.07 0.18 -12.09
N SER A 190 -14.56 1.11 -12.91
CA SER A 190 -13.47 0.82 -13.86
C SER A 190 -12.22 0.27 -13.17
N VAL A 191 -11.92 0.76 -11.97
CA VAL A 191 -10.76 0.30 -11.18
C VAL A 191 -10.93 -1.12 -10.69
N GLU A 192 -12.11 -1.48 -10.20
CA GLU A 192 -12.44 -2.86 -9.80
C GLU A 192 -12.39 -3.80 -11.01
N PHE A 193 -12.91 -3.36 -12.14
CA PHE A 193 -12.83 -4.10 -13.40
C PHE A 193 -11.38 -4.34 -13.83
N GLU A 194 -10.53 -3.30 -13.78
CA GLU A 194 -9.11 -3.39 -14.08
C GLU A 194 -8.39 -4.37 -13.14
N ARG A 195 -8.72 -4.35 -11.84
CA ARG A 195 -8.18 -5.32 -10.87
C ARG A 195 -8.59 -6.76 -11.18
N MET A 196 -9.81 -7.01 -11.68
CA MET A 196 -10.21 -8.35 -12.10
C MET A 196 -9.39 -8.83 -13.32
N LEU A 197 -9.03 -7.95 -14.23
CA LEU A 197 -8.24 -8.30 -15.43
C LEU A 197 -6.73 -8.47 -15.14
N ASP A 198 -6.26 -8.05 -13.98
CA ASP A 198 -4.88 -8.23 -13.58
C ASP A 198 -4.62 -9.72 -13.26
N PRO A 199 -3.60 -10.35 -13.86
CA PRO A 199 -3.23 -11.74 -13.55
C PRO A 199 -2.93 -12.00 -12.06
N PHE A 200 -2.49 -10.98 -11.33
CA PHE A 200 -2.25 -11.02 -9.88
C PHE A 200 -3.42 -10.45 -9.08
N GLY A 201 -4.51 -10.11 -9.75
CA GLY A 201 -5.72 -9.60 -9.14
C GLY A 201 -6.60 -10.69 -8.50
N PRO A 202 -7.77 -10.30 -7.96
CA PRO A 202 -8.62 -11.18 -7.14
C PRO A 202 -9.18 -12.39 -7.90
N THR A 203 -9.20 -12.35 -9.24
CA THR A 203 -9.78 -13.38 -10.10
C THR A 203 -8.74 -14.06 -10.99
N GLY A 204 -7.44 -13.76 -10.80
CA GLY A 204 -6.36 -14.32 -11.60
C GLY A 204 -6.44 -13.94 -13.09
N GLY A 205 -6.87 -12.71 -13.38
CA GLY A 205 -7.02 -12.18 -14.73
C GLY A 205 -8.28 -12.62 -15.48
N LYS A 206 -9.20 -13.31 -14.80
CA LYS A 206 -10.47 -13.76 -15.39
C LYS A 206 -11.58 -12.77 -15.07
N LEU A 207 -12.27 -12.30 -16.09
CA LEU A 207 -13.44 -11.45 -15.89
C LEU A 207 -14.63 -12.31 -15.44
N VAL A 208 -14.95 -12.23 -14.16
CA VAL A 208 -16.06 -12.96 -13.56
C VAL A 208 -17.10 -12.00 -12.97
N ARG A 209 -18.34 -12.46 -12.90
CA ARG A 209 -19.42 -11.71 -12.26
C ARG A 209 -19.29 -11.81 -10.73
N PRO A 210 -19.21 -10.69 -9.99
CA PRO A 210 -19.13 -10.73 -8.52
C PRO A 210 -20.33 -11.42 -7.84
N SER A 211 -21.46 -11.52 -8.51
CA SER A 211 -22.68 -12.14 -7.97
C SER A 211 -22.57 -13.65 -7.79
N ASP A 212 -21.88 -14.35 -8.70
CA ASP A 212 -21.87 -15.82 -8.79
C ASP A 212 -20.54 -16.44 -9.21
N GLY A 213 -19.50 -15.62 -9.43
CA GLY A 213 -18.15 -16.06 -9.83
C GLY A 213 -18.06 -16.65 -11.25
N LYS A 214 -19.15 -16.61 -12.04
CA LYS A 214 -19.13 -17.13 -13.41
C LYS A 214 -18.58 -16.11 -14.38
N GLU A 215 -18.00 -16.58 -15.48
CA GLU A 215 -17.45 -15.74 -16.53
C GLU A 215 -18.51 -14.75 -17.07
N ALA A 216 -18.11 -13.50 -17.24
CA ALA A 216 -18.94 -12.47 -17.83
C ALA A 216 -18.88 -12.56 -19.36
N ARG A 217 -20.02 -12.80 -20.01
CA ARG A 217 -20.11 -12.88 -21.48
C ARG A 217 -20.30 -11.53 -22.14
N ASN A 218 -21.00 -10.63 -21.46
CA ASN A 218 -21.31 -9.29 -21.96
C ASN A 218 -20.92 -8.26 -20.91
N VAL A 219 -20.32 -7.17 -21.35
CA VAL A 219 -19.90 -6.04 -20.50
C VAL A 219 -20.42 -4.76 -21.12
N ALA A 220 -21.04 -3.93 -20.31
CA ALA A 220 -21.43 -2.57 -20.70
C ALA A 220 -20.56 -1.55 -19.96
N PHE A 221 -19.94 -0.64 -20.68
CA PHE A 221 -19.20 0.50 -20.12
C PHE A 221 -20.08 1.73 -20.17
N ILE A 222 -20.25 2.37 -19.03
CA ILE A 222 -20.95 3.66 -18.93
C ILE A 222 -19.87 4.71 -18.66
N GLN A 223 -19.66 5.57 -19.62
CA GLN A 223 -18.73 6.69 -19.54
C GLN A 223 -19.51 7.99 -19.36
N CYS A 224 -19.00 8.88 -18.50
CA CYS A 224 -19.53 10.23 -18.33
C CYS A 224 -18.45 11.27 -18.66
#